data_41e0238eac8932de07bc5027166870f9
#
_entry.id   41e0238eac8932de07bc5027166870f9
#
_cell.length_a   1.000
_cell.length_b   1.000
_cell.length_c   1.000
_cell.angle_alpha   90.00
_cell.angle_beta   90.00
_cell.angle_gamma   90.00
#
_symmetry.space_group_name_H-M   'P 1'
#
loop_
_entity.id
_entity.type
_entity.pdbx_description
1 polymer ?
#
loop_
_entity_poly.entity_id
_entity_poly.type
_entity_poly.pdbx_seq_one_letter_code
_entity_poly.pdbx_strand_id
1 'polypeptide(L)'
;MNTSLSRRRFLNSALAAGMLPVLPGVARGLPLAPKRLVAGTRMLEVNGRSAKVFGLTGPDRVPGIRLAAGERFQVELANESGTRTLVHWHGQLPPWTQDGFPWPQTPPIANGAVQAYDYAPIPGTYWMHSHHEMQEQNLMTAPLIVRTADELREDRQEVVLMLHDFTFRTPEEVLADLTGSSGAVAQLMAKMEEEVSGGKSGGNGPERTMVGVAPNLPRMAMPGMHIGLNDVHYDAFLANHRTLADPEIVYVERGGRIRLRVINGASSSQFWIDLGQLVGRVVATDGHPVHPVAGSRFPIAMAQRLDILIDLPRAGAFPILARLEGEGRQTGIVLATPGASIPQIADKAEAASPVDNSLEVGLSAVEPLPPRRVDIVHTIHLGGSMKPYAWSMNGEYWPQVTPLILSQGQRVEIDLINHSMMAHPMHLHGHAFQVIAINGRQINGAVRDTVLIMPLGRVRIAFDADNPGRWPFHCHNLYHQATGMMTEFRYQGIVT
;
A
#
# COMPACT_ATOMS: atom_id res chain seq x y z
N MET A 1 46.75 -17.62 16.67
CA MET A 1 46.43 -17.93 15.26
C MET A 1 45.15 -18.73 15.25
N ASN A 2 44.00 -18.03 15.14
CA ASN A 2 42.69 -18.67 15.04
C ASN A 2 42.15 -18.36 13.64
N THR A 3 42.18 -19.37 12.78
CA THR A 3 41.58 -19.29 11.42
C THR A 3 40.13 -19.69 11.51
N SER A 4 39.23 -18.72 11.35
CA SER A 4 37.82 -18.96 11.19
C SER A 4 37.53 -19.56 9.81
N LEU A 5 37.02 -20.77 9.77
CA LEU A 5 36.58 -21.46 8.55
C LEU A 5 35.21 -20.93 8.12
N SER A 6 35.18 -20.32 6.95
CA SER A 6 33.96 -19.85 6.29
C SER A 6 33.07 -21.04 5.87
N ARG A 7 31.75 -20.93 6.04
CA ARG A 7 30.72 -21.94 5.70
C ARG A 7 30.74 -22.42 4.22
N ARG A 8 31.48 -21.76 3.35
CA ARG A 8 31.60 -22.12 1.93
C ARG A 8 32.55 -23.28 1.62
N ARG A 9 33.37 -23.79 2.57
CA ARG A 9 34.33 -24.86 2.32
C ARG A 9 33.88 -26.26 2.72
N PHE A 10 32.67 -26.44 3.22
CA PHE A 10 32.18 -27.74 3.68
C PHE A 10 31.45 -28.58 2.61
N LEU A 11 31.30 -28.12 1.38
CA LEU A 11 30.51 -28.80 0.34
C LEU A 11 31.33 -29.43 -0.80
N ASN A 12 32.68 -29.51 -0.70
CA ASN A 12 33.50 -30.02 -1.81
C ASN A 12 34.34 -31.24 -1.48
N SER A 13 33.85 -32.17 -0.70
CA SER A 13 34.58 -33.43 -0.48
C SER A 13 33.66 -34.64 -0.32
N ALA A 14 33.02 -35.08 -1.41
CA ALA A 14 32.51 -36.44 -1.57
C ALA A 14 32.04 -36.67 -3.01
N LEU A 15 32.93 -37.06 -3.92
CA LEU A 15 32.53 -37.63 -5.22
C LEU A 15 33.70 -38.45 -5.78
N ALA A 16 33.64 -39.75 -5.56
CA ALA A 16 34.20 -40.74 -6.48
C ALA A 16 33.59 -42.11 -6.16
N ALA A 17 32.61 -42.55 -6.94
CA ALA A 17 32.39 -43.92 -7.40
C ALA A 17 30.99 -44.06 -8.04
N GLY A 18 30.94 -44.61 -9.26
CA GLY A 18 29.72 -45.25 -9.81
C GLY A 18 29.01 -44.50 -10.90
N MET A 19 29.50 -44.55 -12.15
CA MET A 19 28.69 -44.23 -13.36
C MET A 19 27.69 -45.33 -13.63
N LEU A 20 26.41 -45.02 -13.47
CA LEU A 20 25.28 -45.65 -14.18
C LEU A 20 24.57 -44.52 -14.96
N PRO A 21 24.14 -44.71 -16.21
CA PRO A 21 23.41 -43.68 -16.95
C PRO A 21 21.99 -43.54 -16.36
N VAL A 22 21.80 -42.53 -15.52
CA VAL A 22 20.48 -42.11 -15.10
C VAL A 22 19.93 -41.18 -16.19
N LEU A 23 18.91 -41.64 -16.91
CA LEU A 23 18.06 -40.79 -17.71
C LEU A 23 17.60 -39.62 -16.84
N PRO A 24 17.55 -38.37 -17.38
CA PRO A 24 17.04 -37.26 -16.62
C PRO A 24 15.53 -37.43 -16.44
N GLY A 25 15.14 -38.12 -15.38
CA GLY A 25 13.80 -38.01 -14.86
C GLY A 25 13.61 -36.55 -14.42
N VAL A 26 12.72 -35.84 -15.06
CA VAL A 26 12.20 -34.57 -14.56
C VAL A 26 11.65 -34.88 -13.17
N ALA A 27 12.44 -34.58 -12.14
CA ALA A 27 11.94 -34.58 -10.77
C ALA A 27 10.84 -33.50 -10.71
N ARG A 28 9.60 -33.93 -10.91
CA ARG A 28 8.45 -33.13 -10.51
C ARG A 28 8.58 -33.02 -8.99
N GLY A 29 9.08 -31.86 -8.55
CA GLY A 29 9.03 -31.51 -7.13
C GLY A 29 7.59 -31.72 -6.65
N LEU A 30 7.45 -32.35 -5.48
CA LEU A 30 6.15 -32.42 -4.82
C LEU A 30 5.61 -30.97 -4.71
N PRO A 31 4.32 -30.74 -5.01
CA PRO A 31 3.75 -29.42 -4.83
C PRO A 31 4.01 -28.98 -3.40
N LEU A 32 4.61 -27.80 -3.24
CA LEU A 32 4.78 -27.18 -1.93
C LEU A 32 3.39 -27.02 -1.30
N ALA A 33 3.27 -27.37 -0.01
CA ALA A 33 2.02 -27.11 0.71
C ALA A 33 1.72 -25.61 0.71
N PRO A 34 0.44 -25.21 0.58
CA PRO A 34 0.06 -23.79 0.66
C PRO A 34 0.57 -23.15 1.94
N LYS A 35 0.99 -21.88 1.85
CA LYS A 35 1.34 -21.10 3.04
C LYS A 35 0.07 -20.75 3.79
N ARG A 36 0.05 -20.98 5.11
CA ARG A 36 -1.07 -20.55 5.95
C ARG A 36 -0.86 -19.09 6.37
N LEU A 37 -1.85 -18.24 6.10
CA LEU A 37 -1.97 -16.89 6.62
C LEU A 37 -3.17 -16.84 7.57
N VAL A 38 -2.99 -16.31 8.77
CA VAL A 38 -4.04 -16.21 9.77
C VAL A 38 -4.44 -14.75 9.97
N ALA A 39 -5.68 -14.42 9.66
CA ALA A 39 -6.31 -13.18 10.08
C ALA A 39 -6.82 -13.37 11.51
N GLY A 40 -6.21 -12.71 12.49
CA GLY A 40 -6.50 -12.92 13.91
C GLY A 40 -6.49 -11.63 14.71
N THR A 41 -6.60 -11.76 16.03
CA THR A 41 -6.47 -10.65 16.98
C THR A 41 -5.27 -10.86 17.90
N ARG A 42 -4.66 -9.77 18.32
CA ARG A 42 -3.54 -9.77 19.27
C ARG A 42 -3.61 -8.57 20.21
N MET A 43 -2.91 -8.67 21.33
CA MET A 43 -2.70 -7.51 22.20
C MET A 43 -1.46 -6.75 21.71
N LEU A 44 -1.59 -5.44 21.61
CA LEU A 44 -0.52 -4.51 21.31
C LEU A 44 -0.37 -3.51 22.44
N GLU A 45 0.84 -3.32 22.93
CA GLU A 45 1.14 -2.24 23.85
C GLU A 45 1.55 -1.00 23.07
N VAL A 46 0.91 0.13 23.33
CA VAL A 46 1.23 1.42 22.75
C VAL A 46 1.37 2.44 23.87
N ASN A 47 2.60 2.91 24.10
CA ASN A 47 2.93 3.91 25.13
C ASN A 47 2.37 3.55 26.53
N GLY A 48 2.56 2.30 26.96
CA GLY A 48 2.12 1.80 28.29
C GLY A 48 0.64 1.45 28.40
N ARG A 49 -0.12 1.50 27.29
CA ARG A 49 -1.53 1.09 27.24
C ARG A 49 -1.71 -0.10 26.32
N SER A 50 -2.48 -1.09 26.74
CA SER A 50 -2.81 -2.25 25.91
C SER A 50 -4.02 -1.98 25.04
N ALA A 51 -3.93 -2.40 23.78
CA ALA A 51 -5.03 -2.39 22.83
C ALA A 51 -5.20 -3.78 22.20
N LYS A 52 -6.44 -4.20 21.97
CA LYS A 52 -6.73 -5.38 21.14
C LYS A 52 -6.82 -4.92 19.70
N VAL A 53 -5.96 -5.46 18.86
CA VAL A 53 -5.87 -5.11 17.43
C VAL A 53 -5.93 -6.37 16.58
N PHE A 54 -6.21 -6.21 15.29
CA PHE A 54 -6.10 -7.29 14.33
C PHE A 54 -4.64 -7.51 13.91
N GLY A 55 -4.42 -8.51 13.06
CA GLY A 55 -3.15 -8.79 12.42
C GLY A 55 -3.25 -9.94 11.43
N LEU A 56 -2.35 -9.92 10.46
CA LEU A 56 -2.16 -10.98 9.48
C LEU A 56 -0.84 -11.69 9.77
N THR A 57 -0.93 -12.90 10.31
CA THR A 57 0.23 -13.69 10.72
C THR A 57 0.50 -14.80 9.72
N GLY A 58 1.68 -14.75 9.10
CA GLY A 58 2.14 -15.74 8.14
C GLY A 58 2.76 -16.98 8.79
N PRO A 59 3.41 -17.83 7.97
CA PRO A 59 4.21 -18.94 8.47
C PRO A 59 5.24 -18.47 9.51
N ASP A 60 5.61 -19.35 10.42
CA ASP A 60 6.58 -19.08 11.50
C ASP A 60 6.17 -17.96 12.46
N ARG A 61 4.89 -17.60 12.48
CA ARG A 61 4.32 -16.52 13.30
C ARG A 61 4.90 -15.13 13.01
N VAL A 62 5.43 -14.95 11.80
CA VAL A 62 5.94 -13.65 11.32
C VAL A 62 4.79 -12.89 10.64
N PRO A 63 4.66 -11.57 10.85
CA PRO A 63 3.70 -10.78 10.11
C PRO A 63 3.91 -10.87 8.60
N GLY A 64 2.83 -11.15 7.87
CA GLY A 64 2.80 -11.17 6.41
C GLY A 64 3.39 -12.41 5.75
N ILE A 65 3.68 -12.27 4.47
CA ILE A 65 4.17 -13.34 3.60
C ILE A 65 5.43 -12.88 2.89
N ARG A 66 6.39 -13.79 2.78
CA ARG A 66 7.59 -13.65 1.95
C ARG A 66 7.69 -14.82 1.00
N LEU A 67 7.78 -14.50 -0.29
CA LEU A 67 7.92 -15.46 -1.38
C LEU A 67 9.33 -15.37 -1.97
N ALA A 68 9.90 -16.52 -2.31
CA ALA A 68 11.13 -16.59 -3.07
C ALA A 68 10.87 -16.29 -4.56
N ALA A 69 11.94 -16.01 -5.31
CA ALA A 69 11.85 -15.79 -6.75
C ALA A 69 11.22 -17.01 -7.46
N GLY A 70 10.18 -16.74 -8.25
CA GLY A 70 9.45 -17.78 -8.99
C GLY A 70 8.50 -18.63 -8.14
N GLU A 71 8.41 -18.38 -6.84
CA GLU A 71 7.43 -19.05 -5.97
C GLU A 71 6.01 -18.56 -6.30
N ARG A 72 5.09 -19.49 -6.44
CA ARG A 72 3.68 -19.19 -6.68
C ARG A 72 3.00 -18.73 -5.39
N PHE A 73 2.07 -17.78 -5.50
CA PHE A 73 1.24 -17.37 -4.37
C PHE A 73 0.16 -18.44 -4.13
N GLN A 74 0.50 -19.42 -3.32
CA GLN A 74 -0.41 -20.47 -2.86
C GLN A 74 -0.62 -20.27 -1.37
N VAL A 75 -1.76 -19.67 -0.99
CA VAL A 75 -2.05 -19.23 0.37
C VAL A 75 -3.43 -19.69 0.81
N GLU A 76 -3.49 -20.23 2.01
CA GLU A 76 -4.73 -20.47 2.74
C GLU A 76 -4.90 -19.37 3.80
N LEU A 77 -5.85 -18.48 3.59
CA LEU A 77 -6.24 -17.45 4.55
C LEU A 77 -7.27 -18.03 5.52
N ALA A 78 -6.86 -18.24 6.76
CA ALA A 78 -7.73 -18.68 7.84
C ALA A 78 -8.23 -17.47 8.63
N ASN A 79 -9.54 -17.29 8.72
CA ASN A 79 -10.12 -16.22 9.52
C ASN A 79 -10.36 -16.69 10.95
N GLU A 80 -9.53 -16.21 11.87
CA GLU A 80 -9.62 -16.43 13.33
C GLU A 80 -9.81 -15.09 14.07
N SER A 81 -10.31 -14.05 13.39
CA SER A 81 -10.42 -12.69 13.92
C SER A 81 -11.60 -12.47 14.88
N GLY A 82 -12.55 -13.40 14.92
CA GLY A 82 -13.79 -13.26 15.70
C GLY A 82 -14.93 -12.59 14.94
N THR A 83 -14.70 -12.05 13.76
CA THR A 83 -15.68 -11.40 12.89
C THR A 83 -15.48 -11.85 11.44
N ARG A 84 -16.29 -11.37 10.51
CA ARG A 84 -16.01 -11.53 9.07
C ARG A 84 -14.79 -10.72 8.69
N THR A 85 -14.05 -11.14 7.67
CA THR A 85 -12.93 -10.38 7.09
C THR A 85 -12.74 -10.69 5.63
N LEU A 86 -12.01 -9.85 4.95
CA LEU A 86 -11.54 -10.07 3.59
C LEU A 86 -10.21 -9.34 3.43
N VAL A 87 -9.25 -9.96 2.76
CA VAL A 87 -7.89 -9.41 2.63
C VAL A 87 -7.58 -9.16 1.17
N HIS A 88 -7.27 -7.92 0.86
CA HIS A 88 -6.76 -7.48 -0.44
C HIS A 88 -5.24 -7.62 -0.50
N TRP A 89 -4.74 -8.07 -1.65
CA TRP A 89 -3.32 -8.24 -1.95
C TRP A 89 -2.82 -7.01 -2.72
N HIS A 90 -2.65 -5.89 -2.00
CA HIS A 90 -2.42 -4.58 -2.56
C HIS A 90 -1.23 -4.55 -3.53
N GLY A 91 -1.49 -4.14 -4.77
CA GLY A 91 -0.52 -4.04 -5.86
C GLY A 91 -0.25 -5.35 -6.61
N GLN A 92 -0.81 -6.48 -6.18
CA GLN A 92 -0.78 -7.73 -6.94
C GLN A 92 -1.86 -7.73 -8.03
N LEU A 93 -1.69 -8.58 -9.04
CA LEU A 93 -2.62 -8.71 -10.18
C LEU A 93 -3.24 -10.12 -10.24
N PRO A 94 -4.00 -10.55 -9.23
CA PRO A 94 -4.68 -11.83 -9.24
C PRO A 94 -5.85 -11.82 -10.24
N PRO A 95 -6.50 -12.96 -10.52
CA PRO A 95 -7.86 -12.95 -11.04
C PRO A 95 -8.79 -12.16 -10.12
N TRP A 96 -9.71 -11.36 -10.64
CA TRP A 96 -10.54 -10.44 -9.86
C TRP A 96 -11.33 -11.10 -8.72
N THR A 97 -11.69 -12.39 -8.88
CA THR A 97 -12.35 -13.19 -7.83
C THR A 97 -11.42 -13.56 -6.67
N GLN A 98 -10.11 -13.31 -6.80
CA GLN A 98 -9.10 -13.54 -5.77
C GLN A 98 -8.47 -12.23 -5.26
N ASP A 99 -8.97 -11.08 -5.69
CA ASP A 99 -8.43 -9.76 -5.34
C ASP A 99 -8.62 -9.39 -3.86
N GLY A 100 -9.67 -9.92 -3.23
CA GLY A 100 -9.99 -9.61 -1.84
C GLY A 100 -10.83 -8.35 -1.67
N PHE A 101 -11.66 -8.00 -2.66
CA PHE A 101 -12.68 -6.97 -2.53
C PHE A 101 -14.08 -7.59 -2.38
N PRO A 102 -15.00 -7.01 -1.53
CA PRO A 102 -16.28 -7.62 -1.21
C PRO A 102 -17.34 -7.44 -2.30
N TRP A 103 -17.11 -8.06 -3.46
CA TRP A 103 -18.17 -8.20 -4.47
C TRP A 103 -19.20 -9.25 -4.04
N PRO A 104 -20.43 -9.23 -4.61
CA PRO A 104 -21.41 -10.31 -4.34
C PRO A 104 -20.86 -11.72 -4.59
N GLN A 105 -19.94 -11.86 -5.56
CA GLN A 105 -19.31 -13.14 -5.91
C GLN A 105 -18.12 -13.51 -5.01
N THR A 106 -17.61 -12.55 -4.22
CA THR A 106 -16.46 -12.70 -3.32
C THR A 106 -16.80 -12.16 -1.93
N PRO A 107 -17.78 -12.76 -1.24
CA PRO A 107 -18.24 -12.27 0.05
C PRO A 107 -17.15 -12.39 1.12
N PRO A 108 -17.20 -11.57 2.17
CA PRO A 108 -16.28 -11.68 3.29
C PRO A 108 -16.28 -13.08 3.93
N ILE A 109 -15.09 -13.55 4.30
CA ILE A 109 -14.82 -14.86 4.88
C ILE A 109 -15.39 -14.89 6.32
N ALA A 110 -16.26 -15.85 6.63
CA ALA A 110 -16.80 -16.01 7.96
C ALA A 110 -15.70 -16.37 8.98
N ASN A 111 -15.90 -16.00 10.25
CA ASN A 111 -14.99 -16.42 11.31
C ASN A 111 -14.93 -17.97 11.41
N GLY A 112 -13.73 -18.52 11.53
CA GLY A 112 -13.45 -19.97 11.52
C GLY A 112 -13.36 -20.59 10.13
N ALA A 113 -13.66 -19.84 9.04
CA ALA A 113 -13.52 -20.34 7.67
C ALA A 113 -12.12 -20.13 7.09
N VAL A 114 -11.81 -20.88 6.04
CA VAL A 114 -10.54 -20.78 5.28
C VAL A 114 -10.85 -20.54 3.82
N GLN A 115 -10.15 -19.58 3.22
CA GLN A 115 -10.20 -19.28 1.78
C GLN A 115 -8.85 -19.55 1.13
N ALA A 116 -8.83 -20.32 0.05
CA ALA A 116 -7.62 -20.57 -0.71
C ALA A 116 -7.44 -19.56 -1.85
N TYR A 117 -6.18 -19.16 -2.08
CA TYR A 117 -5.75 -18.28 -3.15
C TYR A 117 -4.59 -18.91 -3.90
N ASP A 118 -4.61 -18.83 -5.23
CA ASP A 118 -3.58 -19.41 -6.09
C ASP A 118 -3.43 -18.60 -7.38
N TYR A 119 -2.34 -17.82 -7.47
CA TYR A 119 -1.99 -17.04 -8.65
C TYR A 119 -0.48 -16.86 -8.80
N ALA A 120 -0.02 -16.38 -9.96
CA ALA A 120 1.37 -16.01 -10.18
C ALA A 120 1.62 -14.61 -9.62
N PRO A 121 2.43 -14.44 -8.56
CA PRO A 121 2.66 -13.13 -7.98
C PRO A 121 3.64 -12.30 -8.81
N ILE A 122 3.50 -10.97 -8.73
CA ILE A 122 4.46 -10.02 -9.29
C ILE A 122 5.56 -9.79 -8.25
N PRO A 123 6.85 -9.87 -8.65
CA PRO A 123 7.96 -9.55 -7.75
C PRO A 123 7.98 -8.09 -7.30
N GLY A 124 8.33 -7.84 -6.05
CA GLY A 124 8.46 -6.50 -5.49
C GLY A 124 8.05 -6.39 -4.02
N THR A 125 7.90 -5.16 -3.56
CA THR A 125 7.42 -4.80 -2.23
C THR A 125 5.95 -4.45 -2.29
N TYR A 126 5.14 -5.27 -1.65
CA TYR A 126 3.69 -5.16 -1.56
C TYR A 126 3.23 -5.29 -0.12
N TRP A 127 1.94 -5.18 0.10
CA TRP A 127 1.34 -5.38 1.41
C TRP A 127 -0.07 -5.96 1.28
N MET A 128 -0.68 -6.28 2.40
CA MET A 128 -2.00 -6.85 2.50
C MET A 128 -2.78 -6.08 3.54
N HIS A 129 -4.04 -5.84 3.28
CA HIS A 129 -4.94 -5.20 4.26
C HIS A 129 -6.39 -5.63 4.07
N SER A 130 -7.20 -5.42 5.08
CA SER A 130 -8.61 -5.73 4.98
C SER A 130 -9.34 -4.70 4.14
N HIS A 131 -10.24 -5.18 3.28
CA HIS A 131 -11.26 -4.36 2.61
C HIS A 131 -12.67 -4.59 3.20
N HIS A 132 -12.74 -5.20 4.40
CA HIS A 132 -13.99 -5.40 5.11
C HIS A 132 -14.12 -4.37 6.23
N GLU A 133 -15.21 -3.58 6.18
CA GLU A 133 -15.43 -2.48 7.13
C GLU A 133 -14.21 -1.54 7.18
N MET A 134 -13.78 -1.16 8.37
CA MET A 134 -12.57 -0.35 8.59
C MET A 134 -11.50 -1.10 9.39
N GLN A 135 -11.40 -2.43 9.19
CA GLN A 135 -10.43 -3.27 9.92
C GLN A 135 -8.98 -2.88 9.66
N GLU A 136 -8.70 -2.24 8.52
CA GLU A 136 -7.38 -1.68 8.18
C GLU A 136 -6.91 -0.70 9.25
N GLN A 137 -7.77 0.24 9.69
CA GLN A 137 -7.46 1.18 10.78
C GLN A 137 -7.07 0.46 12.07
N ASN A 138 -7.64 -0.71 12.32
CA ASN A 138 -7.35 -1.54 13.50
C ASN A 138 -6.28 -2.61 13.19
N LEU A 139 -5.35 -2.30 12.29
CA LEU A 139 -4.14 -3.05 11.96
C LEU A 139 -4.37 -4.46 11.35
N MET A 140 -5.47 -4.69 10.61
CA MET A 140 -5.61 -5.88 9.76
C MET A 140 -4.76 -5.69 8.50
N THR A 141 -3.45 -5.64 8.69
CA THR A 141 -2.45 -5.32 7.67
C THR A 141 -1.19 -6.15 7.86
N ALA A 142 -0.43 -6.40 6.79
CA ALA A 142 0.90 -7.00 6.87
C ALA A 142 1.68 -6.82 5.55
N PRO A 143 3.03 -6.92 5.56
CA PRO A 143 3.85 -6.89 4.36
C PRO A 143 3.64 -8.15 3.50
N LEU A 144 3.70 -7.98 2.17
CA LEU A 144 3.81 -9.04 1.18
C LEU A 144 5.05 -8.78 0.33
N ILE A 145 6.09 -9.57 0.51
CA ILE A 145 7.36 -9.40 -0.19
C ILE A 145 7.55 -10.57 -1.16
N VAL A 146 7.69 -10.26 -2.44
CA VAL A 146 7.98 -11.24 -3.50
C VAL A 146 9.34 -10.90 -4.08
N ARG A 147 10.36 -11.70 -3.73
CA ARG A 147 11.75 -11.43 -4.10
C ARG A 147 12.04 -11.79 -5.54
N THR A 148 12.92 -11.02 -6.20
CA THR A 148 13.48 -11.40 -7.49
C THR A 148 14.70 -12.31 -7.32
N ALA A 149 15.09 -13.01 -8.40
CA ALA A 149 16.33 -13.78 -8.39
C ALA A 149 17.58 -12.88 -8.24
N ASP A 150 17.51 -11.64 -8.75
CA ASP A 150 18.59 -10.67 -8.65
C ASP A 150 18.75 -10.16 -7.21
N GLU A 151 17.66 -9.84 -6.54
CA GLU A 151 17.68 -9.46 -5.12
C GLU A 151 18.27 -10.55 -4.23
N LEU A 152 17.98 -11.83 -4.52
CA LEU A 152 18.56 -12.96 -3.78
C LEU A 152 20.07 -13.11 -4.00
N ARG A 153 20.59 -12.60 -5.14
CA ARG A 153 22.04 -12.59 -5.43
C ARG A 153 22.75 -11.35 -4.89
N GLU A 154 21.99 -10.29 -4.61
CA GLU A 154 22.54 -9.09 -3.96
C GLU A 154 23.01 -9.42 -2.54
N ASP A 155 24.21 -8.97 -2.18
CA ASP A 155 24.70 -9.07 -0.81
C ASP A 155 24.19 -7.89 0.01
N ARG A 156 22.87 -7.86 0.23
CA ARG A 156 22.15 -6.81 0.98
C ARG A 156 21.25 -7.44 2.03
N GLN A 157 21.28 -6.86 3.20
CA GLN A 157 20.30 -7.19 4.25
C GLN A 157 18.96 -6.55 3.91
N GLU A 158 17.90 -7.37 3.83
CA GLU A 158 16.54 -6.87 3.69
C GLU A 158 16.01 -6.36 5.03
N VAL A 159 15.49 -5.14 5.06
CA VAL A 159 14.84 -4.53 6.21
C VAL A 159 13.48 -4.02 5.76
N VAL A 160 12.41 -4.45 6.41
CA VAL A 160 11.06 -3.96 6.14
C VAL A 160 10.69 -2.91 7.20
N LEU A 161 10.22 -1.77 6.76
CA LEU A 161 9.65 -0.71 7.59
C LEU A 161 8.20 -0.49 7.16
N MET A 162 7.26 -0.97 7.95
CA MET A 162 5.84 -0.75 7.74
C MET A 162 5.31 0.26 8.74
N LEU A 163 4.70 1.32 8.23
CA LEU A 163 4.21 2.46 9.01
C LEU A 163 2.70 2.34 9.21
N HIS A 164 2.23 2.78 10.37
CA HIS A 164 0.81 2.89 10.68
C HIS A 164 0.54 4.12 11.54
N ASP A 165 -0.65 4.67 11.38
CA ASP A 165 -1.29 5.51 12.38
C ASP A 165 -2.08 4.63 13.36
N PHE A 166 -2.27 5.09 14.59
CA PHE A 166 -2.90 4.31 15.63
C PHE A 166 -3.73 5.20 16.56
N THR A 167 -4.92 4.74 16.89
CA THR A 167 -5.77 5.31 17.95
C THR A 167 -6.38 4.21 18.80
N PHE A 168 -6.68 4.54 20.07
CA PHE A 168 -7.42 3.65 20.97
C PHE A 168 -8.92 3.69 20.74
N ARG A 169 -9.39 4.59 19.89
CA ARG A 169 -10.79 4.70 19.49
C ARG A 169 -11.11 3.65 18.44
N THR A 170 -12.36 3.25 18.35
CA THR A 170 -12.79 2.40 17.24
C THR A 170 -12.85 3.21 15.94
N PRO A 171 -12.69 2.57 14.78
CA PRO A 171 -12.83 3.25 13.48
C PRO A 171 -14.20 3.93 13.30
N GLU A 172 -15.25 3.31 13.86
CA GLU A 172 -16.62 3.84 13.83
C GLU A 172 -16.76 5.12 14.65
N GLU A 173 -16.11 5.20 15.83
CA GLU A 173 -16.07 6.43 16.65
C GLU A 173 -15.36 7.56 15.91
N VAL A 174 -14.25 7.25 15.23
CA VAL A 174 -13.52 8.24 14.42
C VAL A 174 -14.38 8.73 13.27
N LEU A 175 -15.01 7.81 12.53
CA LEU A 175 -15.90 8.15 11.42
C LEU A 175 -17.11 8.99 11.88
N ALA A 176 -17.71 8.64 13.02
CA ALA A 176 -18.83 9.37 13.59
C ALA A 176 -18.46 10.83 13.91
N ASP A 177 -17.26 11.06 14.45
CA ASP A 177 -16.76 12.41 14.71
C ASP A 177 -16.52 13.20 13.41
N LEU A 178 -15.90 12.58 12.41
CA LEU A 178 -15.66 13.22 11.12
C LEU A 178 -16.96 13.61 10.43
N THR A 179 -17.97 12.75 10.46
CA THR A 179 -19.27 12.97 9.81
C THR A 179 -20.25 13.81 10.63
N GLY A 180 -19.94 14.06 11.90
CA GLY A 180 -20.85 14.76 12.83
C GLY A 180 -22.12 13.96 13.12
N SER A 181 -22.12 12.65 12.91
CA SER A 181 -23.26 11.76 13.05
C SER A 181 -23.00 10.70 14.11
N SER A 182 -23.78 10.72 15.20
CA SER A 182 -23.78 9.65 16.19
C SER A 182 -24.39 8.36 15.58
N GLY A 183 -23.55 7.52 15.00
CA GLY A 183 -23.90 6.14 14.61
C GLY A 183 -24.73 5.93 13.33
N ALA A 184 -25.38 6.96 12.78
CA ALA A 184 -26.24 6.80 11.61
C ALA A 184 -25.47 6.45 10.32
N VAL A 185 -24.26 7.00 10.14
CA VAL A 185 -23.39 6.71 8.99
C VAL A 185 -22.78 5.32 9.08
N ALA A 186 -22.34 4.88 10.26
CA ALA A 186 -21.84 3.51 10.45
C ALA A 186 -22.93 2.46 10.12
N GLN A 187 -24.18 2.72 10.52
CA GLN A 187 -25.34 1.87 10.16
C GLN A 187 -25.67 1.92 8.66
N LEU A 188 -25.51 3.09 8.03
CA LEU A 188 -25.69 3.23 6.58
C LEU A 188 -24.62 2.45 5.83
N MET A 189 -23.36 2.51 6.27
CA MET A 189 -22.24 1.80 5.66
C MET A 189 -22.38 0.29 5.80
N ALA A 190 -22.75 -0.21 6.98
CA ALA A 190 -23.04 -1.62 7.18
C ALA A 190 -24.19 -2.12 6.26
N LYS A 191 -25.22 -1.30 6.05
CA LYS A 191 -26.29 -1.59 5.08
C LYS A 191 -25.78 -1.56 3.63
N MET A 192 -24.92 -0.61 3.29
CA MET A 192 -24.36 -0.49 1.94
C MET A 192 -23.46 -1.69 1.59
N GLU A 193 -22.65 -2.17 2.55
CA GLU A 193 -21.88 -3.41 2.38
C GLU A 193 -22.79 -4.64 2.25
N GLU A 194 -23.89 -4.69 2.99
CA GLU A 194 -24.90 -5.75 2.89
C GLU A 194 -25.63 -5.71 1.53
N GLU A 195 -25.91 -4.52 0.97
CA GLU A 195 -26.50 -4.36 -0.36
C GLU A 195 -25.53 -4.73 -1.48
N VAL A 196 -24.25 -4.34 -1.38
CA VAL A 196 -23.21 -4.74 -2.35
C VAL A 196 -22.95 -6.24 -2.32
N SER A 197 -22.94 -6.85 -1.14
CA SER A 197 -22.80 -8.30 -0.99
C SER A 197 -24.09 -9.09 -1.23
N GLY A 198 -25.25 -8.45 -1.11
CA GLY A 198 -26.57 -9.09 -1.21
C GLY A 198 -27.24 -9.08 -2.59
N GLY A 199 -26.63 -8.49 -3.62
CA GLY A 199 -27.07 -8.63 -5.04
C GLY A 199 -28.45 -8.01 -5.36
N LYS A 200 -28.89 -6.95 -4.71
CA LYS A 200 -30.10 -6.21 -5.11
C LYS A 200 -29.75 -4.97 -5.94
N SER A 201 -29.65 -5.16 -7.24
CA SER A 201 -29.72 -4.10 -8.25
C SER A 201 -31.18 -3.69 -8.42
N GLY A 202 -31.49 -2.45 -8.11
CA GLY A 202 -32.82 -1.94 -8.42
C GLY A 202 -33.04 -0.49 -8.03
N GLY A 203 -33.18 0.37 -9.01
CA GLY A 203 -33.88 1.63 -8.83
C GLY A 203 -33.34 2.79 -9.65
N ASN A 204 -34.03 3.11 -10.73
CA ASN A 204 -33.90 4.35 -11.48
C ASN A 204 -34.06 5.56 -10.53
N GLY A 205 -32.97 6.29 -10.27
CA GLY A 205 -33.00 7.57 -9.60
C GLY A 205 -33.14 8.72 -10.61
N PRO A 206 -33.76 9.83 -10.23
CA PRO A 206 -34.02 10.93 -11.14
C PRO A 206 -32.75 11.67 -11.58
N GLU A 207 -32.72 12.00 -12.86
CA GLU A 207 -31.71 12.81 -13.54
C GLU A 207 -31.47 14.13 -12.77
N ARG A 208 -30.28 14.28 -12.20
CA ARG A 208 -29.84 15.54 -11.57
C ARG A 208 -28.97 16.33 -12.54
N THR A 209 -29.48 17.45 -12.92
CA THR A 209 -28.86 18.48 -13.78
C THR A 209 -27.49 18.87 -13.27
N MET A 210 -26.47 18.68 -14.11
CA MET A 210 -25.09 19.12 -13.90
C MET A 210 -25.04 20.63 -13.72
N VAL A 211 -24.59 21.09 -12.55
CA VAL A 211 -24.19 22.49 -12.38
C VAL A 211 -22.80 22.62 -12.97
N GLY A 212 -22.72 23.37 -14.07
CA GLY A 212 -21.46 23.59 -14.78
C GLY A 212 -20.43 24.29 -13.90
N VAL A 213 -19.30 23.67 -13.69
CA VAL A 213 -18.12 24.30 -13.08
C VAL A 213 -17.30 24.95 -14.19
N ALA A 214 -17.13 26.26 -14.09
CA ALA A 214 -16.39 27.07 -15.04
C ALA A 214 -14.92 26.65 -15.13
N PRO A 215 -14.34 26.54 -16.34
CA PRO A 215 -12.92 26.31 -16.50
C PRO A 215 -12.16 27.63 -16.30
N ASN A 216 -11.06 27.58 -15.54
CA ASN A 216 -10.09 28.63 -15.24
C ASN A 216 -10.31 29.41 -13.93
N LEU A 217 -9.75 28.86 -12.85
CA LEU A 217 -9.38 29.68 -11.70
C LEU A 217 -7.85 29.75 -11.61
N PRO A 218 -7.27 30.96 -11.47
CA PRO A 218 -5.84 31.13 -11.33
C PRO A 218 -5.38 30.65 -9.93
N ARG A 219 -4.17 30.09 -9.91
CA ARG A 219 -3.42 29.70 -8.71
C ARG A 219 -3.22 30.92 -7.81
N MET A 220 -4.14 31.17 -6.89
CA MET A 220 -3.92 32.06 -5.77
C MET A 220 -4.15 31.29 -4.48
N ALA A 221 -3.04 30.87 -3.83
CA ALA A 221 -3.07 30.56 -2.41
C ALA A 221 -3.46 31.85 -1.68
N MET A 222 -4.70 31.94 -1.22
CA MET A 222 -5.11 33.05 -0.38
C MET A 222 -4.44 32.91 1.00
N PRO A 223 -3.84 33.98 1.57
CA PRO A 223 -3.36 33.98 2.94
C PRO A 223 -4.54 33.68 3.89
N GLY A 224 -4.43 32.59 4.68
CA GLY A 224 -5.46 32.15 5.63
C GLY A 224 -6.28 30.93 5.23
N MET A 225 -6.02 30.32 4.07
CA MET A 225 -6.64 29.07 3.68
C MET A 225 -5.87 27.91 4.34
N HIS A 226 -6.43 27.31 5.37
CA HIS A 226 -5.87 26.10 5.98
C HIS A 226 -6.06 24.93 5.01
N ILE A 227 -4.95 24.43 4.47
CA ILE A 227 -4.93 23.12 3.80
C ILE A 227 -5.13 22.11 4.93
N GLY A 228 -6.23 21.34 4.89
CA GLY A 228 -6.41 20.20 5.76
C GLY A 228 -5.37 19.13 5.39
N LEU A 229 -4.41 18.86 6.26
CA LEU A 229 -3.39 17.85 6.00
C LEU A 229 -3.75 16.51 6.64
N ASN A 230 -4.34 16.55 7.84
CA ASN A 230 -4.70 15.36 8.60
C ASN A 230 -6.17 15.44 9.01
N ASP A 231 -6.94 14.43 8.67
CA ASP A 231 -8.36 14.33 9.03
C ASP A 231 -8.52 13.89 10.50
N VAL A 232 -7.60 13.07 10.99
CA VAL A 232 -7.69 12.38 12.27
C VAL A 232 -6.48 12.70 13.13
N HIS A 233 -6.74 13.00 14.41
CA HIS A 233 -5.69 13.07 15.42
C HIS A 233 -5.47 11.68 16.03
N TYR A 234 -4.33 11.08 15.73
CA TYR A 234 -3.94 9.77 16.21
C TYR A 234 -3.20 9.83 17.55
N ASP A 235 -3.40 8.78 18.38
CA ASP A 235 -2.72 8.65 19.68
C ASP A 235 -1.22 8.35 19.49
N ALA A 236 -0.87 7.57 18.47
CA ALA A 236 0.51 7.21 18.15
C ALA A 236 0.73 6.96 16.65
N PHE A 237 2.00 6.98 16.24
CA PHE A 237 2.45 6.48 14.94
C PHE A 237 3.41 5.32 15.18
N LEU A 238 3.25 4.24 14.42
CA LEU A 238 3.96 2.99 14.63
C LEU A 238 4.86 2.68 13.44
N ALA A 239 6.05 2.18 13.76
CA ALA A 239 6.97 1.54 12.83
C ALA A 239 7.08 0.06 13.22
N ASN A 240 6.66 -0.85 12.37
CA ASN A 240 6.60 -2.29 12.66
C ASN A 240 5.89 -2.59 14.00
N HIS A 241 4.76 -1.91 14.24
CA HIS A 241 3.93 -2.00 15.44
C HIS A 241 4.59 -1.49 16.75
N ARG A 242 5.66 -0.71 16.66
CA ARG A 242 6.36 -0.13 17.82
C ARG A 242 6.38 1.40 17.72
N THR A 243 6.43 2.07 18.86
CA THR A 243 6.65 3.51 18.95
C THR A 243 8.14 3.83 19.17
N LEU A 244 8.53 5.09 19.11
CA LEU A 244 9.89 5.51 19.43
C LEU A 244 10.26 5.42 20.91
N ALA A 245 9.30 5.17 21.81
CA ALA A 245 9.58 4.82 23.21
C ALA A 245 10.30 3.46 23.32
N ASP A 246 10.02 2.54 22.39
CA ASP A 246 10.66 1.22 22.27
C ASP A 246 10.81 0.86 20.79
N PRO A 247 11.71 1.54 20.04
CA PRO A 247 11.84 1.37 18.61
C PRO A 247 12.45 0.01 18.25
N GLU A 248 12.12 -0.50 17.07
CA GLU A 248 12.82 -1.65 16.52
C GLU A 248 14.28 -1.28 16.23
N ILE A 249 15.20 -2.09 16.74
CA ILE A 249 16.63 -1.97 16.48
C ILE A 249 17.05 -3.09 15.54
N VAL A 250 17.38 -2.74 14.30
CA VAL A 250 17.86 -3.67 13.29
C VAL A 250 19.38 -3.69 13.31
N TYR A 251 19.96 -4.79 13.80
CA TYR A 251 21.41 -4.94 13.78
C TYR A 251 21.90 -5.30 12.39
N VAL A 252 22.83 -4.50 11.88
CA VAL A 252 23.44 -4.63 10.57
C VAL A 252 24.95 -4.82 10.69
N GLU A 253 25.55 -5.50 9.74
CA GLU A 253 27.01 -5.65 9.69
C GLU A 253 27.66 -4.28 9.46
N ARG A 254 28.84 -4.08 10.03
CA ARG A 254 29.64 -2.86 9.84
C ARG A 254 29.98 -2.67 8.37
N GLY A 255 29.60 -1.53 7.80
CA GLY A 255 29.68 -1.27 6.37
C GLY A 255 28.65 -2.06 5.56
N GLY A 256 27.61 -2.63 6.24
CA GLY A 256 26.58 -3.46 5.63
C GLY A 256 25.78 -2.73 4.57
N ARG A 257 25.35 -3.49 3.60
CA ARG A 257 24.54 -3.03 2.48
C ARG A 257 23.09 -3.43 2.76
N ILE A 258 22.16 -2.46 2.72
CA ILE A 258 20.78 -2.63 3.11
C ILE A 258 19.86 -2.37 1.92
N ARG A 259 18.82 -3.18 1.78
CA ARG A 259 17.60 -2.87 1.03
C ARG A 259 16.50 -2.58 2.06
N LEU A 260 16.18 -1.32 2.21
CA LEU A 260 15.08 -0.85 3.06
C LEU A 260 13.79 -0.84 2.23
N ARG A 261 12.81 -1.64 2.64
CA ARG A 261 11.48 -1.72 2.05
C ARG A 261 10.50 -0.95 2.92
N VAL A 262 10.17 0.24 2.51
CA VAL A 262 9.22 1.10 3.23
C VAL A 262 7.82 0.89 2.69
N ILE A 263 6.87 0.65 3.57
CA ILE A 263 5.45 0.48 3.26
C ILE A 263 4.67 1.47 4.12
N ASN A 264 3.93 2.37 3.51
CA ASN A 264 3.00 3.20 4.27
C ASN A 264 1.63 2.51 4.34
N GLY A 265 1.41 1.75 5.42
CA GLY A 265 0.14 1.09 5.74
C GLY A 265 -0.74 1.90 6.70
N ALA A 266 -0.50 3.21 6.82
CA ALA A 266 -1.36 4.10 7.60
C ALA A 266 -2.69 4.34 6.87
N SER A 267 -3.77 4.44 7.64
CA SER A 267 -5.13 4.58 7.11
C SER A 267 -5.43 6.00 6.60
N SER A 268 -4.82 7.04 7.20
CA SER A 268 -5.03 8.43 6.74
C SER A 268 -3.83 9.36 6.94
N SER A 269 -2.61 8.81 7.13
CA SER A 269 -1.41 9.59 7.41
C SER A 269 -0.33 9.46 6.34
N GLN A 270 0.28 10.57 5.96
CA GLN A 270 1.39 10.66 5.02
C GLN A 270 2.68 11.07 5.74
N PHE A 271 3.81 10.58 5.23
CA PHE A 271 5.09 10.78 5.90
C PHE A 271 6.19 11.23 4.95
N TRP A 272 7.21 11.85 5.55
CA TRP A 272 8.53 11.98 4.98
C TRP A 272 9.45 10.94 5.60
N ILE A 273 10.01 10.06 4.79
CA ILE A 273 11.05 9.13 5.22
C ILE A 273 12.36 9.89 5.28
N ASP A 274 12.90 10.04 6.48
CA ASP A 274 14.12 10.79 6.77
C ASP A 274 15.24 9.81 7.16
N LEU A 275 16.26 9.73 6.33
CA LEU A 275 17.43 8.86 6.53
C LEU A 275 18.54 9.55 7.38
N GLY A 276 18.27 10.76 7.87
CA GLY A 276 19.22 11.53 8.65
C GLY A 276 20.50 11.83 7.87
N GLN A 277 21.63 11.29 8.34
CA GLN A 277 22.95 11.49 7.73
C GLN A 277 23.22 10.52 6.54
N LEU A 278 22.35 9.53 6.33
CA LEU A 278 22.53 8.56 5.26
C LEU A 278 22.00 9.10 3.92
N VAL A 279 22.61 8.66 2.86
CA VAL A 279 22.09 8.84 1.50
C VAL A 279 21.61 7.48 1.02
N GLY A 280 20.33 7.42 0.64
CA GLY A 280 19.73 6.26 0.03
C GLY A 280 19.48 6.48 -1.45
N ARG A 281 19.23 5.40 -2.18
CA ARG A 281 18.79 5.42 -3.58
C ARG A 281 17.47 4.67 -3.68
N VAL A 282 16.39 5.37 -4.01
CA VAL A 282 15.12 4.74 -4.37
C VAL A 282 15.32 3.98 -5.68
N VAL A 283 15.07 2.69 -5.69
CA VAL A 283 15.26 1.79 -6.85
C VAL A 283 13.99 1.10 -7.30
N ALA A 284 12.94 1.13 -6.49
CA ALA A 284 11.60 0.68 -6.87
C ALA A 284 10.54 1.49 -6.13
N THR A 285 9.38 1.63 -6.75
CA THR A 285 8.18 2.23 -6.17
C THR A 285 7.00 1.31 -6.46
N ASP A 286 6.16 1.05 -5.44
CA ASP A 286 4.98 0.17 -5.53
C ASP A 286 5.29 -1.20 -6.17
N GLY A 287 6.48 -1.75 -5.87
CA GLY A 287 6.97 -3.03 -6.40
C GLY A 287 7.65 -2.95 -7.76
N HIS A 288 7.54 -1.84 -8.50
CA HIS A 288 8.08 -1.68 -9.85
C HIS A 288 9.42 -0.96 -9.86
N PRO A 289 10.42 -1.42 -10.66
CA PRO A 289 11.75 -0.84 -10.68
C PRO A 289 11.75 0.56 -11.34
N VAL A 290 12.54 1.47 -10.74
CA VAL A 290 12.78 2.81 -11.28
C VAL A 290 14.27 3.07 -11.44
N HIS A 291 14.64 3.98 -12.33
CA HIS A 291 16.00 4.50 -12.39
C HIS A 291 16.35 5.14 -11.03
N PRO A 292 17.53 4.82 -10.45
CA PRO A 292 17.83 5.18 -9.07
C PRO A 292 17.79 6.70 -8.83
N VAL A 293 17.03 7.11 -7.80
CA VAL A 293 16.97 8.50 -7.34
C VAL A 293 17.62 8.59 -5.96
N ALA A 294 18.71 9.35 -5.86
CA ALA A 294 19.45 9.52 -4.61
C ALA A 294 18.84 10.64 -3.76
N GLY A 295 18.87 10.45 -2.44
CA GLY A 295 18.41 11.43 -1.47
C GLY A 295 18.56 10.95 -0.03
N SER A 296 18.29 11.83 0.91
CA SER A 296 18.21 11.52 2.35
C SER A 296 16.79 11.65 2.90
N ARG A 297 15.85 12.18 2.10
CA ARG A 297 14.47 12.40 2.51
C ARG A 297 13.53 12.15 1.33
N PHE A 298 12.47 11.35 1.56
CA PHE A 298 11.55 10.92 0.52
C PHE A 298 10.11 11.01 1.00
N PRO A 299 9.18 11.62 0.23
CA PRO A 299 7.76 11.63 0.55
C PRO A 299 7.15 10.26 0.29
N ILE A 300 6.17 9.87 1.11
CA ILE A 300 5.39 8.64 0.93
C ILE A 300 3.94 8.86 1.36
N ALA A 301 3.02 8.73 0.42
CA ALA A 301 1.59 8.77 0.71
C ALA A 301 1.07 7.41 1.19
N MET A 302 -0.16 7.37 1.71
CA MET A 302 -0.84 6.12 2.09
C MET A 302 -0.78 5.11 0.96
N ALA A 303 -0.59 3.85 1.29
CA ALA A 303 -0.47 2.69 0.42
C ALA A 303 0.77 2.64 -0.49
N GLN A 304 1.54 3.70 -0.61
CA GLN A 304 2.77 3.71 -1.41
C GLN A 304 3.87 2.88 -0.75
N ARG A 305 4.79 2.37 -1.61
CA ARG A 305 5.98 1.62 -1.18
C ARG A 305 7.21 2.19 -1.86
N LEU A 306 8.33 2.15 -1.13
CA LEU A 306 9.65 2.55 -1.63
C LEU A 306 10.68 1.49 -1.28
N ASP A 307 11.45 1.02 -2.26
CA ASP A 307 12.66 0.25 -2.02
C ASP A 307 13.87 1.19 -2.10
N ILE A 308 14.60 1.31 -0.98
CA ILE A 308 15.74 2.23 -0.85
C ILE A 308 17.01 1.43 -0.56
N LEU A 309 18.00 1.57 -1.43
CA LEU A 309 19.32 0.99 -1.18
C LEU A 309 20.16 1.96 -0.34
N ILE A 310 20.71 1.45 0.75
CA ILE A 310 21.53 2.20 1.71
C ILE A 310 22.83 1.43 1.92
N ASP A 311 23.96 2.13 1.90
CA ASP A 311 25.25 1.60 2.27
C ASP A 311 25.74 2.36 3.51
N LEU A 312 25.95 1.67 4.64
CA LEU A 312 26.37 2.31 5.88
C LEU A 312 27.83 2.79 5.77
N PRO A 313 28.11 4.08 5.98
CA PRO A 313 29.46 4.64 5.78
C PRO A 313 30.44 4.27 6.90
N ARG A 314 29.93 3.90 8.10
CA ARG A 314 30.71 3.66 9.29
C ARG A 314 29.92 2.83 10.31
N ALA A 315 30.60 2.37 11.37
CA ALA A 315 29.90 1.85 12.55
C ALA A 315 29.11 2.97 13.26
N GLY A 316 27.94 2.62 13.81
CA GLY A 316 27.10 3.56 14.53
C GLY A 316 25.65 3.12 14.59
N ALA A 317 24.81 4.00 15.14
CA ALA A 317 23.37 3.89 15.11
C ALA A 317 22.79 4.99 14.20
N PHE A 318 21.90 4.61 13.31
CA PHE A 318 21.32 5.46 12.26
C PHE A 318 19.80 5.36 12.35
N PRO A 319 19.13 6.33 12.97
CA PRO A 319 17.69 6.41 12.95
C PRO A 319 17.18 6.60 11.52
N ILE A 320 16.17 5.80 11.15
CA ILE A 320 15.37 5.97 9.95
C ILE A 320 13.99 6.40 10.43
N LEU A 321 13.63 7.64 10.19
CA LEU A 321 12.44 8.25 10.75
C LEU A 321 11.37 8.46 9.67
N ALA A 322 10.12 8.28 10.06
CA ALA A 322 8.95 8.68 9.30
C ALA A 322 8.32 9.88 10.02
N ARG A 323 8.43 11.05 9.40
CA ARG A 323 7.95 12.33 9.96
C ARG A 323 6.59 12.65 9.37
N LEU A 324 5.58 12.81 10.24
CA LEU A 324 4.22 13.14 9.84
C LEU A 324 4.17 14.51 9.16
N GLU A 325 3.47 14.60 8.03
CA GLU A 325 3.25 15.89 7.38
C GLU A 325 2.44 16.83 8.25
N GLY A 326 2.79 18.11 8.23
CA GLY A 326 2.05 19.19 8.89
C GLY A 326 2.10 19.20 10.41
N GLU A 327 2.62 18.13 11.03
CA GLU A 327 2.67 17.99 12.49
C GLU A 327 4.09 17.67 12.97
N GLY A 328 4.37 18.04 14.23
CA GLY A 328 5.63 17.73 14.90
C GLY A 328 5.64 16.33 15.50
N ARG A 329 5.24 15.31 14.74
CA ARG A 329 5.18 13.90 15.16
C ARG A 329 6.04 13.03 14.26
N GLN A 330 6.60 11.97 14.82
CA GLN A 330 7.42 11.02 14.06
C GLN A 330 7.42 9.63 14.69
N THR A 331 7.75 8.64 13.88
CA THR A 331 8.03 7.26 14.26
C THR A 331 9.23 6.73 13.47
N GLY A 332 9.66 5.49 13.67
CA GLY A 332 10.75 4.92 12.89
C GLY A 332 11.43 3.74 13.55
N ILE A 333 12.55 3.33 12.95
CA ILE A 333 13.43 2.24 13.39
C ILE A 333 14.86 2.76 13.54
N VAL A 334 15.72 1.97 14.16
CA VAL A 334 17.15 2.28 14.24
C VAL A 334 17.96 1.17 13.57
N LEU A 335 18.71 1.53 12.53
CA LEU A 335 19.76 0.68 11.97
C LEU A 335 21.01 0.82 12.85
N ALA A 336 21.53 -0.27 13.39
CA ALA A 336 22.68 -0.21 14.29
C ALA A 336 23.73 -1.27 13.96
N THR A 337 24.99 -0.90 14.00
CA THR A 337 26.07 -1.89 13.96
C THR A 337 26.29 -2.49 15.37
N PRO A 338 26.81 -3.72 15.49
CA PRO A 338 27.09 -4.33 16.79
C PRO A 338 27.94 -3.42 17.68
N GLY A 339 27.51 -3.22 18.94
CA GLY A 339 28.18 -2.38 19.92
C GLY A 339 27.95 -0.89 19.78
N ALA A 340 27.12 -0.44 18.85
CA ALA A 340 26.73 0.96 18.74
C ALA A 340 25.82 1.39 19.91
N SER A 341 26.04 2.58 20.46
CA SER A 341 25.10 3.20 21.41
C SER A 341 23.85 3.64 20.70
N ILE A 342 22.70 3.16 21.14
CA ILE A 342 21.39 3.52 20.56
C ILE A 342 20.91 4.85 21.14
N PRO A 343 20.64 5.87 20.31
CA PRO A 343 20.15 7.14 20.82
C PRO A 343 18.69 7.00 21.28
N GLN A 344 18.33 7.71 22.32
CA GLN A 344 16.93 7.93 22.65
C GLN A 344 16.35 8.95 21.68
N ILE A 345 15.22 8.62 21.05
CA ILE A 345 14.59 9.45 20.02
C ILE A 345 13.21 9.85 20.51
N ALA A 346 12.92 11.14 20.53
CA ALA A 346 11.60 11.65 20.88
C ALA A 346 10.60 11.38 19.73
N ASP A 347 9.35 11.12 20.07
CA ASP A 347 8.24 11.04 19.12
C ASP A 347 7.78 12.41 18.61
N LYS A 348 8.23 13.48 19.28
CA LYS A 348 8.00 14.89 18.91
C LYS A 348 9.20 15.47 18.18
N ALA A 349 8.92 16.22 17.14
CA ALA A 349 9.92 16.89 16.29
C ALA A 349 9.36 18.23 15.80
N GLU A 350 10.11 18.96 14.98
CA GLU A 350 9.56 20.05 14.19
C GLU A 350 8.55 19.53 13.17
N ALA A 351 7.51 20.31 12.90
CA ALA A 351 6.50 19.96 11.90
C ALA A 351 7.14 19.78 10.53
N ALA A 352 6.87 18.66 9.90
CA ALA A 352 7.30 18.42 8.53
C ALA A 352 6.41 19.20 7.56
N SER A 353 6.98 19.60 6.41
CA SER A 353 6.19 20.18 5.31
C SER A 353 5.11 19.19 4.82
N PRO A 354 4.06 19.67 4.13
CA PRO A 354 3.15 18.77 3.43
C PRO A 354 3.90 17.81 2.52
N VAL A 355 3.45 16.58 2.45
CA VAL A 355 3.93 15.60 1.46
C VAL A 355 3.55 16.10 0.06
N ASP A 356 4.45 15.93 -0.91
CA ASP A 356 4.27 16.46 -2.25
C ASP A 356 4.73 15.46 -3.33
N ASN A 357 4.63 15.88 -4.60
CA ASN A 357 5.04 15.09 -5.75
C ASN A 357 6.51 15.32 -6.17
N SER A 358 7.37 15.84 -5.28
CA SER A 358 8.77 16.14 -5.61
C SER A 358 9.56 14.89 -6.03
N LEU A 359 9.34 13.77 -5.35
CA LEU A 359 9.92 12.48 -5.74
C LEU A 359 9.32 12.01 -7.08
N GLU A 360 7.99 12.04 -7.22
CA GLU A 360 7.28 11.54 -8.40
C GLU A 360 7.74 12.19 -9.70
N VAL A 361 7.98 13.50 -9.67
CA VAL A 361 8.49 14.24 -10.85
C VAL A 361 9.89 13.79 -11.28
N GLY A 362 10.68 13.27 -10.33
CA GLY A 362 12.05 12.79 -10.56
C GLY A 362 12.13 11.30 -10.88
N LEU A 363 11.05 10.53 -10.71
CA LEU A 363 11.03 9.11 -11.00
C LEU A 363 10.90 8.83 -12.50
N SER A 364 11.51 7.73 -12.95
CA SER A 364 11.26 7.17 -14.28
C SER A 364 11.34 5.64 -14.22
N ALA A 365 10.40 4.97 -14.88
CA ALA A 365 10.33 3.52 -14.92
C ALA A 365 11.52 2.92 -15.66
N VAL A 366 12.07 1.81 -15.14
CA VAL A 366 13.05 0.99 -15.88
C VAL A 366 12.35 0.29 -17.05
N GLU A 367 11.12 -0.15 -16.82
CA GLU A 367 10.26 -0.81 -17.80
C GLU A 367 8.99 0.02 -18.01
N PRO A 368 9.05 1.10 -18.84
CA PRO A 368 7.88 1.92 -19.11
C PRO A 368 6.86 1.17 -19.97
N LEU A 369 5.62 1.60 -19.94
CA LEU A 369 4.60 1.11 -20.87
C LEU A 369 5.07 1.31 -22.32
N PRO A 370 4.97 0.29 -23.17
CA PRO A 370 5.39 0.41 -24.57
C PRO A 370 4.58 1.49 -25.29
N PRO A 371 5.21 2.29 -26.19
CA PRO A 371 4.51 3.30 -26.97
C PRO A 371 3.36 2.67 -27.76
N ARG A 372 2.16 3.20 -27.56
CA ARG A 372 0.95 2.70 -28.19
C ARG A 372 -0.09 3.80 -28.27
N ARG A 373 -0.96 3.75 -29.30
CA ARG A 373 -2.12 4.64 -29.41
C ARG A 373 -3.05 4.43 -28.20
N VAL A 374 -3.53 5.52 -27.64
CA VAL A 374 -4.55 5.52 -26.60
C VAL A 374 -5.91 5.16 -27.22
N ASP A 375 -6.59 4.20 -26.65
CA ASP A 375 -7.92 3.74 -27.12
C ASP A 375 -9.04 4.48 -26.41
N ILE A 376 -8.86 4.81 -25.11
CA ILE A 376 -9.86 5.52 -24.32
C ILE A 376 -9.19 6.42 -23.28
N VAL A 377 -9.80 7.57 -23.03
CA VAL A 377 -9.41 8.49 -21.95
C VAL A 377 -10.62 8.70 -21.04
N HIS A 378 -10.46 8.39 -19.76
CA HIS A 378 -11.42 8.74 -18.73
C HIS A 378 -10.96 9.97 -17.97
N THR A 379 -11.84 10.95 -17.79
CA THR A 379 -11.60 12.07 -16.87
C THR A 379 -12.33 11.79 -15.57
N ILE A 380 -11.62 11.85 -14.44
CA ILE A 380 -12.19 11.62 -13.12
C ILE A 380 -11.95 12.85 -12.27
N HIS A 381 -13.04 13.44 -11.81
CA HIS A 381 -13.06 14.60 -10.93
C HIS A 381 -13.14 14.12 -9.48
N LEU A 382 -12.12 14.42 -8.69
CA LEU A 382 -12.08 14.15 -7.26
C LEU A 382 -12.66 15.37 -6.55
N GLY A 383 -13.69 15.18 -5.75
CA GLY A 383 -14.39 16.24 -5.05
C GLY A 383 -14.82 15.80 -3.65
N GLY A 384 -15.29 16.75 -2.88
CA GLY A 384 -15.78 16.49 -1.54
C GLY A 384 -15.61 17.68 -0.61
N SER A 385 -15.95 17.47 0.65
CA SER A 385 -15.99 18.52 1.66
C SER A 385 -15.72 17.93 3.04
N MET A 386 -15.09 18.76 3.91
CA MET A 386 -14.94 18.45 5.34
C MET A 386 -16.24 18.70 6.12
N LYS A 387 -17.20 19.47 5.56
CA LYS A 387 -18.49 19.78 6.19
C LYS A 387 -19.59 19.95 5.14
N PRO A 388 -20.47 18.96 4.92
CA PRO A 388 -20.44 17.63 5.52
C PRO A 388 -19.18 16.85 5.09
N TYR A 389 -18.68 15.96 5.93
CA TYR A 389 -17.56 15.10 5.58
C TYR A 389 -18.04 14.04 4.60
N ALA A 390 -17.80 14.28 3.33
CA ALA A 390 -18.24 13.42 2.24
C ALA A 390 -17.34 13.62 1.01
N TRP A 391 -16.91 12.51 0.40
CA TRP A 391 -15.94 12.50 -0.68
C TRP A 391 -16.48 11.74 -1.89
N SER A 392 -16.25 12.23 -3.09
CA SER A 392 -16.87 11.72 -4.30
C SER A 392 -15.90 11.61 -5.48
N MET A 393 -16.24 10.76 -6.44
CA MET A 393 -15.63 10.73 -7.76
C MET A 393 -16.70 11.04 -8.81
N ASN A 394 -16.42 12.03 -9.67
CA ASN A 394 -17.39 12.55 -10.66
C ASN A 394 -18.73 13.01 -10.05
N GLY A 395 -18.72 13.43 -8.78
CA GLY A 395 -19.95 13.82 -8.05
C GLY A 395 -20.81 12.65 -7.59
N GLU A 396 -20.35 11.41 -7.81
CA GLU A 396 -21.00 10.19 -7.35
C GLU A 396 -20.32 9.67 -6.09
N TYR A 397 -21.07 8.94 -5.26
CA TYR A 397 -20.62 8.38 -3.99
C TYR A 397 -20.81 6.88 -4.02
N TRP A 398 -19.76 6.13 -3.70
CA TRP A 398 -19.86 4.68 -3.56
C TRP A 398 -20.94 4.29 -2.53
N PRO A 399 -21.75 3.23 -2.80
CA PRO A 399 -21.72 2.33 -3.97
C PRO A 399 -22.59 2.76 -5.16
N GLN A 400 -23.26 3.93 -5.10
CA GLN A 400 -24.12 4.42 -6.17
C GLN A 400 -23.27 5.16 -7.22
N VAL A 401 -22.47 4.42 -7.96
CA VAL A 401 -21.56 4.95 -8.99
C VAL A 401 -21.85 4.35 -10.36
N THR A 402 -21.54 5.12 -11.39
CA THR A 402 -21.56 4.64 -12.78
C THR A 402 -20.23 3.96 -13.09
N PRO A 403 -20.18 2.63 -13.34
CA PRO A 403 -18.95 1.92 -13.66
C PRO A 403 -18.29 2.46 -14.94
N LEU A 404 -16.96 2.57 -14.91
CA LEU A 404 -16.15 2.90 -16.09
C LEU A 404 -15.87 1.61 -16.87
N ILE A 405 -16.43 1.53 -18.08
CA ILE A 405 -16.39 0.29 -18.87
C ILE A 405 -15.11 0.21 -19.68
N LEU A 406 -14.42 -0.94 -19.58
CA LEU A 406 -13.21 -1.29 -20.33
C LEU A 406 -13.44 -2.47 -21.26
N SER A 407 -12.68 -2.50 -22.36
CA SER A 407 -12.54 -3.70 -23.19
C SER A 407 -11.12 -4.25 -23.06
N GLN A 408 -11.01 -5.57 -23.04
CA GLN A 408 -9.70 -6.22 -22.92
C GLN A 408 -8.78 -5.77 -24.07
N GLY A 409 -7.55 -5.47 -23.74
CA GLY A 409 -6.52 -5.05 -24.67
C GLY A 409 -6.50 -3.57 -24.98
N GLN A 410 -7.36 -2.73 -24.41
CA GLN A 410 -7.31 -1.27 -24.59
C GLN A 410 -6.09 -0.66 -23.87
N ARG A 411 -5.47 0.37 -24.48
CA ARG A 411 -4.64 1.34 -23.78
C ARG A 411 -5.57 2.41 -23.20
N VAL A 412 -5.59 2.50 -21.89
CA VAL A 412 -6.44 3.41 -21.12
C VAL A 412 -5.58 4.54 -20.54
N GLU A 413 -6.04 5.78 -20.68
CA GLU A 413 -5.56 6.90 -19.88
C GLU A 413 -6.63 7.35 -18.89
N ILE A 414 -6.21 7.73 -17.69
CA ILE A 414 -7.06 8.38 -16.70
C ILE A 414 -6.49 9.74 -16.37
N ASP A 415 -7.30 10.76 -16.49
CA ASP A 415 -7.00 12.14 -16.15
C ASP A 415 -7.66 12.48 -14.83
N LEU A 416 -6.89 12.48 -13.75
CA LEU A 416 -7.34 12.72 -12.38
C LEU A 416 -7.24 14.21 -12.06
N ILE A 417 -8.36 14.85 -11.74
CA ILE A 417 -8.42 16.29 -11.44
C ILE A 417 -8.99 16.46 -10.05
N ASN A 418 -8.17 16.95 -9.13
CA ASN A 418 -8.58 17.21 -7.76
C ASN A 418 -9.14 18.63 -7.62
N HIS A 419 -10.41 18.75 -7.23
CA HIS A 419 -11.10 20.00 -6.97
C HIS A 419 -11.17 20.35 -5.46
N SER A 420 -10.58 19.50 -4.61
CA SER A 420 -10.62 19.68 -3.17
C SER A 420 -9.32 20.30 -2.63
N MET A 421 -9.35 20.68 -1.36
CA MET A 421 -8.18 21.16 -0.62
C MET A 421 -7.43 20.05 0.10
N MET A 422 -7.83 18.78 -0.07
CA MET A 422 -7.17 17.60 0.47
C MET A 422 -6.37 16.89 -0.62
N ALA A 423 -5.25 16.27 -0.25
CA ALA A 423 -4.54 15.37 -1.14
C ALA A 423 -5.23 13.99 -1.15
N HIS A 424 -5.24 13.33 -2.32
CA HIS A 424 -5.88 12.01 -2.48
C HIS A 424 -4.89 11.02 -3.08
N PRO A 425 -4.41 10.01 -2.31
CA PRO A 425 -3.68 8.86 -2.86
C PRO A 425 -4.67 7.93 -3.57
N MET A 426 -4.62 7.91 -4.90
CA MET A 426 -5.57 7.15 -5.73
C MET A 426 -4.97 5.80 -6.11
N HIS A 427 -5.67 4.72 -5.76
CA HIS A 427 -5.27 3.33 -5.97
C HIS A 427 -6.18 2.61 -6.94
N LEU A 428 -5.58 1.87 -7.87
CA LEU A 428 -6.26 1.02 -8.85
C LEU A 428 -5.96 -0.45 -8.56
N HIS A 429 -7.01 -1.22 -8.31
CA HIS A 429 -6.91 -2.67 -8.17
C HIS A 429 -6.66 -3.36 -9.51
N GLY A 430 -5.97 -4.49 -9.46
CA GLY A 430 -5.80 -5.41 -10.58
C GLY A 430 -4.98 -4.89 -11.76
N HIS A 431 -4.43 -3.68 -11.69
CA HIS A 431 -3.60 -3.07 -12.73
C HIS A 431 -2.46 -2.24 -12.13
N ALA A 432 -1.30 -2.29 -12.77
CA ALA A 432 -0.28 -1.30 -12.58
C ALA A 432 -0.40 -0.23 -13.68
N PHE A 433 -0.18 1.03 -13.34
CA PHE A 433 -0.25 2.15 -14.26
C PHE A 433 1.03 2.97 -14.27
N GLN A 434 1.37 3.57 -15.39
CA GLN A 434 2.46 4.54 -15.46
C GLN A 434 1.94 5.96 -15.25
N VAL A 435 2.64 6.77 -14.45
CA VAL A 435 2.37 8.20 -14.32
C VAL A 435 2.95 8.91 -15.54
N ILE A 436 2.11 9.53 -16.36
CA ILE A 436 2.50 10.11 -17.64
C ILE A 436 2.43 11.64 -17.70
N ALA A 437 1.72 12.28 -16.77
CA ALA A 437 1.77 13.74 -16.63
C ALA A 437 1.39 14.20 -15.21
N ILE A 438 1.98 15.30 -14.76
CA ILE A 438 1.64 15.99 -13.50
C ILE A 438 1.43 17.47 -13.81
N ASN A 439 0.26 18.02 -13.44
CA ASN A 439 -0.12 19.41 -13.66
C ASN A 439 0.10 19.89 -15.11
N GLY A 440 -0.22 19.02 -16.07
CA GLY A 440 -0.09 19.29 -17.51
C GLY A 440 1.32 19.08 -18.08
N ARG A 441 2.34 18.86 -17.25
CA ARG A 441 3.70 18.54 -17.70
C ARG A 441 3.78 17.03 -17.95
N GLN A 442 4.10 16.65 -19.18
CA GLN A 442 4.38 15.25 -19.55
C GLN A 442 5.67 14.76 -18.89
N ILE A 443 5.64 13.53 -18.38
CA ILE A 443 6.78 12.84 -17.79
C ILE A 443 6.80 11.38 -18.27
N ASN A 444 7.96 10.74 -18.20
CA ASN A 444 8.09 9.30 -18.33
C ASN A 444 8.21 8.72 -16.91
N GLY A 445 7.16 8.87 -16.12
CA GLY A 445 7.17 8.60 -14.68
C GLY A 445 7.24 7.12 -14.33
N ALA A 446 7.15 6.82 -13.05
CA ALA A 446 7.18 5.47 -12.53
C ALA A 446 5.94 4.66 -12.94
N VAL A 447 6.08 3.34 -12.99
CA VAL A 447 4.94 2.42 -12.92
C VAL A 447 4.57 2.23 -11.45
N ARG A 448 3.28 2.33 -11.14
CA ARG A 448 2.75 2.30 -9.77
C ARG A 448 1.36 1.65 -9.73
N ASP A 449 0.83 1.47 -8.54
CA ASP A 449 -0.59 1.18 -8.33
C ASP A 449 -1.29 2.26 -7.50
N THR A 450 -0.52 3.18 -6.88
CA THR A 450 -1.04 4.27 -6.05
C THR A 450 -0.30 5.57 -6.34
N VAL A 451 -1.03 6.64 -6.70
CA VAL A 451 -0.45 7.96 -6.99
C VAL A 451 -1.16 9.07 -6.21
N LEU A 452 -0.38 10.01 -5.66
CA LEU A 452 -0.89 11.13 -4.89
C LEU A 452 -1.36 12.26 -5.82
N ILE A 453 -2.63 12.67 -5.68
CA ILE A 453 -3.18 13.84 -6.36
C ILE A 453 -3.23 15.00 -5.37
N MET A 454 -2.35 15.97 -5.57
CA MET A 454 -2.24 17.14 -4.70
C MET A 454 -3.53 17.98 -4.68
N PRO A 455 -3.77 18.78 -3.64
CA PRO A 455 -4.87 19.76 -3.62
C PRO A 455 -4.86 20.62 -4.89
N LEU A 456 -6.00 20.74 -5.56
CA LEU A 456 -6.18 21.46 -6.82
C LEU A 456 -5.23 21.02 -7.94
N GLY A 457 -4.62 19.83 -7.80
CA GLY A 457 -3.66 19.24 -8.72
C GLY A 457 -4.33 18.37 -9.78
N ARG A 458 -3.52 17.97 -10.76
CA ARG A 458 -3.92 17.07 -11.83
C ARG A 458 -2.80 16.06 -12.11
N VAL A 459 -3.16 14.79 -12.20
CA VAL A 459 -2.25 13.71 -12.60
C VAL A 459 -2.89 12.90 -13.70
N ARG A 460 -2.11 12.54 -14.72
CA ARG A 460 -2.54 11.60 -15.74
C ARG A 460 -1.74 10.32 -15.63
N ILE A 461 -2.45 9.20 -15.66
CA ILE A 461 -1.92 7.85 -15.62
C ILE A 461 -2.34 7.07 -16.86
N ALA A 462 -1.57 6.04 -17.23
CA ALA A 462 -1.90 5.14 -18.33
C ALA A 462 -1.64 3.68 -17.93
N PHE A 463 -2.46 2.77 -18.45
CA PHE A 463 -2.29 1.33 -18.28
C PHE A 463 -2.86 0.56 -19.48
N ASP A 464 -2.47 -0.71 -19.62
CA ASP A 464 -3.10 -1.64 -20.53
C ASP A 464 -4.19 -2.43 -19.80
N ALA A 465 -5.38 -2.48 -20.38
CA ALA A 465 -6.50 -3.24 -19.84
C ALA A 465 -6.33 -4.74 -20.18
N ASP A 466 -5.48 -5.43 -19.42
CA ASP A 466 -5.05 -6.82 -19.67
C ASP A 466 -5.50 -7.83 -18.61
N ASN A 467 -6.15 -7.37 -17.54
CA ASN A 467 -6.68 -8.21 -16.46
C ASN A 467 -8.22 -8.10 -16.38
N PRO A 468 -8.98 -8.90 -17.16
CA PRO A 468 -10.44 -8.81 -17.21
C PRO A 468 -11.09 -9.08 -15.84
N GLY A 469 -11.97 -8.15 -15.42
CA GLY A 469 -12.62 -8.28 -14.10
C GLY A 469 -13.46 -7.07 -13.72
N ARG A 470 -13.71 -6.98 -12.43
CA ARG A 470 -14.28 -5.83 -11.72
C ARG A 470 -13.23 -5.29 -10.77
N TRP A 471 -12.88 -4.04 -10.92
CA TRP A 471 -11.75 -3.47 -10.20
C TRP A 471 -12.13 -2.18 -9.51
N PRO A 472 -12.01 -2.10 -8.18
CA PRO A 472 -12.17 -0.85 -7.47
C PRO A 472 -11.09 0.15 -7.88
N PHE A 473 -11.45 1.39 -7.95
CA PHE A 473 -10.55 2.53 -8.04
C PHE A 473 -10.95 3.54 -6.98
N HIS A 474 -10.10 3.79 -6.00
CA HIS A 474 -10.49 4.53 -4.82
C HIS A 474 -9.37 5.38 -4.23
N CYS A 475 -9.74 6.36 -3.41
CA CYS A 475 -8.80 7.05 -2.53
C CYS A 475 -8.35 6.11 -1.42
N HIS A 476 -7.04 6.05 -1.15
CA HIS A 476 -6.51 5.21 -0.08
C HIS A 476 -6.44 5.93 1.29
N ASN A 477 -6.97 7.16 1.41
CA ASN A 477 -7.39 7.65 2.71
C ASN A 477 -8.67 6.89 3.08
N LEU A 478 -8.59 6.06 4.13
CA LEU A 478 -9.66 5.14 4.52
C LEU A 478 -10.99 5.86 4.75
N TYR A 479 -10.96 7.05 5.37
CA TYR A 479 -12.18 7.80 5.69
C TYR A 479 -12.75 8.52 4.46
N HIS A 480 -11.91 8.90 3.48
CA HIS A 480 -12.38 9.37 2.18
C HIS A 480 -13.07 8.25 1.39
N GLN A 481 -12.45 7.06 1.36
CA GLN A 481 -13.03 5.86 0.76
C GLN A 481 -14.36 5.52 1.44
N ALA A 482 -14.35 5.44 2.78
CA ALA A 482 -15.49 5.07 3.58
C ALA A 482 -16.69 6.02 3.42
N THR A 483 -16.47 7.27 3.03
CA THR A 483 -17.52 8.27 2.80
C THR A 483 -17.82 8.53 1.32
N GLY A 484 -17.31 7.65 0.41
CA GLY A 484 -17.79 7.57 -0.96
C GLY A 484 -16.76 7.78 -2.06
N MET A 485 -15.44 8.06 -1.77
CA MET A 485 -14.44 8.29 -2.83
C MET A 485 -13.94 6.98 -3.42
N MET A 486 -14.81 6.29 -4.15
CA MET A 486 -14.53 5.06 -4.87
C MET A 486 -15.42 4.94 -6.10
N THR A 487 -14.89 4.32 -7.17
CA THR A 487 -15.62 3.91 -8.38
C THR A 487 -15.16 2.53 -8.83
N GLU A 488 -15.74 2.03 -9.90
CA GLU A 488 -15.45 0.70 -10.45
C GLU A 488 -15.01 0.81 -11.91
N PHE A 489 -13.91 0.13 -12.26
CA PHE A 489 -13.61 -0.27 -13.62
C PHE A 489 -14.17 -1.67 -13.86
N ARG A 490 -14.99 -1.80 -14.90
CA ARG A 490 -15.64 -3.07 -15.25
C ARG A 490 -15.35 -3.43 -16.69
N TYR A 491 -14.86 -4.63 -16.90
CA TYR A 491 -14.66 -5.14 -18.25
C TYR A 491 -15.97 -5.61 -18.88
N GLN A 492 -16.08 -5.38 -20.20
CA GLN A 492 -17.22 -5.87 -20.98
C GLN A 492 -17.33 -7.40 -20.86
N GLY A 493 -18.57 -7.91 -20.69
CA GLY A 493 -18.85 -9.33 -20.56
C GLY A 493 -18.67 -9.90 -19.14
N ILE A 494 -18.21 -9.12 -18.17
CA ILE A 494 -18.21 -9.53 -16.77
C ILE A 494 -19.63 -9.35 -16.20
N VAL A 495 -20.22 -10.45 -15.76
CA VAL A 495 -21.56 -10.48 -15.16
C VAL A 495 -21.49 -10.04 -13.70
N THR A 496 -22.40 -9.17 -13.29
CA THR A 496 -22.49 -8.60 -11.91
C THR A 496 -23.48 -9.38 -11.07
#